data_4012a930e3e33d687b4bbe1d7559bc86
#
_entry.id   4012a930e3e33d687b4bbe1d7559bc86
#
_cell.length_a   1.000
_cell.length_b   1.000
_cell.length_c   1.000
_cell.angle_alpha   90.00
_cell.angle_beta   90.00
_cell.angle_gamma   90.00
#
_symmetry.space_group_name_H-M   'P 1'
#
loop_
_entity.id
_entity.type
_entity.pdbx_description
1 polymer ?
#
loop_
_entity_poly.entity_id
_entity_poly.type
_entity_poly.pdbx_seq_one_letter_code
_entity_poly.pdbx_strand_id
1 'polypeptide(L)'
;MKSVSCFLMLLLCPFLVFSQNLDYEKSYKKAIWLYKSGDYLPSITELAPLTNASYSDVLTPYAHYYYALCAKKLNRVAESRQMLLQLKNRFPDWQKIDEANYLLADLAFAEKKYSQAITALRSITDINIRRDADILEKFYVNPLRDLSLVQALNQQFPDDKFVAQTLATLTMPTVVTETNVVIKNAFKKGFYNVAVLFPFRITDFTFDNKVHNNPFVYDLYDGMKLAQTKLQSEGITVNFQTYDIANDAAATSEILNNPSFTQTDLIVGPLYNEPAKLVADFVDINKIYAIHPTAITNELTQNHSNLFLLQPTLEQQAATAFEFMRSQPTVLGNKIAIYYNSSRKDSTLAYAYRNYALSAGYQVVDYRKTREKIDSTATISDRNRPSYVFVSSSVDSDGLKVMNMMNKRRIAAPIITTAAAFAKSKLSASLVSNKELYLIDNEFIDNTKKPTLDFQTQYFTKRNIIPSIHVLQGYDMMLFYGRMIHKYKSQLRTGLDLRIYEDDYLLQGFNYTKTNDNQTITILKYGDMKFEKAN
;
A
#
# COMPACT_ATOMS: atom_id res chain seq x y z
N MET A 1 -4.07 0.81 -92.69
CA MET A 1 -3.62 -0.62 -92.67
C MET A 1 -3.12 -0.93 -91.28
N LYS A 2 -3.67 -1.98 -90.66
CA LYS A 2 -3.29 -2.69 -89.48
C LYS A 2 -3.34 -1.94 -88.10
N SER A 3 -4.49 -2.14 -87.44
CA SER A 3 -4.75 -1.98 -86.05
C SER A 3 -3.90 -2.96 -85.21
N VAL A 4 -3.32 -2.47 -84.09
CA VAL A 4 -2.82 -3.33 -83.03
C VAL A 4 -3.63 -3.03 -81.76
N SER A 5 -4.50 -3.98 -81.42
CA SER A 5 -5.33 -3.99 -80.25
C SER A 5 -4.45 -4.38 -79.07
N CYS A 6 -4.27 -3.48 -78.11
CA CYS A 6 -3.56 -3.78 -76.86
C CYS A 6 -4.57 -4.26 -75.81
N PHE A 7 -4.54 -5.57 -75.49
CA PHE A 7 -5.38 -6.24 -74.52
C PHE A 7 -4.81 -5.98 -73.09
N LEU A 8 -5.48 -5.10 -72.36
CA LEU A 8 -5.12 -4.80 -70.99
C LEU A 8 -5.71 -5.89 -70.08
N MET A 9 -4.86 -6.81 -69.62
CA MET A 9 -5.20 -7.89 -68.69
C MET A 9 -5.22 -7.34 -67.28
N LEU A 10 -6.39 -7.02 -66.75
CA LEU A 10 -6.61 -6.65 -65.36
C LEU A 10 -6.41 -7.90 -64.47
N LEU A 11 -5.29 -7.95 -63.78
CA LEU A 11 -5.01 -8.90 -62.71
C LEU A 11 -5.88 -8.52 -61.49
N LEU A 12 -7.01 -9.18 -61.34
CA LEU A 12 -7.81 -9.21 -60.12
C LEU A 12 -7.04 -10.07 -59.09
N CYS A 13 -6.29 -9.42 -58.23
CA CYS A 13 -5.79 -10.05 -57.00
C CYS A 13 -6.98 -10.19 -56.02
N PRO A 14 -7.41 -11.40 -55.66
CA PRO A 14 -8.37 -11.53 -54.58
C PRO A 14 -7.64 -11.20 -53.27
N PHE A 15 -7.95 -10.05 -52.70
CA PHE A 15 -7.65 -9.81 -51.28
C PHE A 15 -8.40 -10.85 -50.49
N LEU A 16 -7.72 -11.93 -50.11
CA LEU A 16 -8.13 -12.84 -49.06
C LEU A 16 -8.13 -12.04 -47.77
N VAL A 17 -9.24 -11.41 -47.43
CA VAL A 17 -9.53 -10.93 -46.10
C VAL A 17 -9.63 -12.20 -45.23
N PHE A 18 -8.54 -12.58 -44.60
CA PHE A 18 -8.59 -13.50 -43.48
C PHE A 18 -9.41 -12.83 -42.37
N SER A 19 -10.72 -13.05 -42.39
CA SER A 19 -11.56 -12.85 -41.23
C SER A 19 -11.03 -13.83 -40.16
N GLN A 20 -10.15 -13.35 -39.28
CA GLN A 20 -9.89 -14.04 -38.05
C GLN A 20 -11.22 -14.03 -37.30
N ASN A 21 -11.91 -15.17 -37.27
CA ASN A 21 -12.99 -15.40 -36.33
C ASN A 21 -12.38 -15.28 -34.93
N LEU A 22 -12.44 -14.09 -34.36
CA LEU A 22 -12.09 -13.89 -32.95
C LEU A 22 -13.08 -14.75 -32.15
N ASP A 23 -12.56 -15.71 -31.41
CA ASP A 23 -13.34 -16.45 -30.43
C ASP A 23 -13.54 -15.52 -29.22
N TYR A 24 -14.59 -14.72 -29.28
CA TYR A 24 -14.92 -13.70 -28.30
C TYR A 24 -15.13 -14.28 -26.90
N GLU A 25 -15.66 -15.49 -26.80
CA GLU A 25 -15.84 -16.17 -25.53
C GLU A 25 -14.47 -16.53 -24.90
N LYS A 26 -13.54 -16.98 -25.72
CA LYS A 26 -12.17 -17.31 -25.29
C LYS A 26 -11.42 -16.04 -24.87
N SER A 27 -11.51 -14.96 -25.66
CA SER A 27 -10.92 -13.66 -25.32
C SER A 27 -11.51 -13.11 -24.01
N TYR A 28 -12.82 -13.20 -23.81
CA TYR A 28 -13.47 -12.80 -22.57
C TYR A 28 -12.96 -13.63 -21.36
N LYS A 29 -12.96 -14.95 -21.45
CA LYS A 29 -12.44 -15.83 -20.38
C LYS A 29 -10.99 -15.53 -20.03
N LYS A 30 -10.15 -15.29 -21.04
CA LYS A 30 -8.76 -14.91 -20.87
C LYS A 30 -8.63 -13.54 -20.18
N ALA A 31 -9.43 -12.55 -20.60
CA ALA A 31 -9.46 -11.23 -20.00
C ALA A 31 -9.83 -11.27 -18.51
N ILE A 32 -10.86 -12.05 -18.15
CA ILE A 32 -11.27 -12.20 -16.75
C ILE A 32 -10.18 -12.87 -15.91
N TRP A 33 -9.50 -13.86 -16.45
CA TRP A 33 -8.36 -14.49 -15.79
C TRP A 33 -7.21 -13.46 -15.57
N LEU A 34 -6.87 -12.67 -16.60
CA LEU A 34 -5.87 -11.59 -16.51
C LEU A 34 -6.26 -10.52 -15.47
N TYR A 35 -7.53 -10.11 -15.45
CA TYR A 35 -8.05 -9.19 -14.44
C TYR A 35 -7.85 -9.74 -13.01
N LYS A 36 -8.22 -10.99 -12.78
CA LYS A 36 -8.05 -11.67 -11.48
C LYS A 36 -6.58 -11.82 -11.08
N SER A 37 -5.68 -11.95 -12.06
CA SER A 37 -4.23 -12.03 -11.83
C SER A 37 -3.56 -10.67 -11.63
N GLY A 38 -4.31 -9.56 -11.79
CA GLY A 38 -3.77 -8.20 -11.67
C GLY A 38 -3.11 -7.65 -12.95
N ASP A 39 -3.17 -8.40 -14.05
CA ASP A 39 -2.59 -8.02 -15.35
C ASP A 39 -3.61 -7.18 -16.16
N TYR A 40 -3.89 -5.97 -15.65
CA TYR A 40 -4.98 -5.12 -16.15
C TYR A 40 -4.80 -4.65 -17.59
N LEU A 41 -3.59 -4.30 -18.02
CA LEU A 41 -3.35 -3.81 -19.39
C LEU A 41 -3.55 -4.92 -20.44
N PRO A 42 -2.99 -6.15 -20.27
CA PRO A 42 -3.34 -7.28 -21.13
C PRO A 42 -4.84 -7.62 -21.11
N SER A 43 -5.50 -7.50 -19.94
CA SER A 43 -6.95 -7.71 -19.86
C SER A 43 -7.72 -6.72 -20.72
N ILE A 44 -7.36 -5.43 -20.71
CA ILE A 44 -7.93 -4.40 -21.60
C ILE A 44 -7.75 -4.79 -23.07
N THR A 45 -6.58 -5.27 -23.46
CA THR A 45 -6.30 -5.67 -24.83
C THR A 45 -7.24 -6.78 -25.32
N GLU A 46 -7.53 -7.76 -24.46
CA GLU A 46 -8.47 -8.84 -24.77
C GLU A 46 -9.94 -8.37 -24.77
N LEU A 47 -10.29 -7.37 -23.94
CA LEU A 47 -11.65 -6.84 -23.85
C LEU A 47 -11.99 -5.82 -24.95
N ALA A 48 -11.02 -5.10 -25.48
CA ALA A 48 -11.23 -4.01 -26.44
C ALA A 48 -12.05 -4.43 -27.69
N PRO A 49 -11.80 -5.58 -28.34
CA PRO A 49 -12.62 -6.02 -29.46
C PRO A 49 -14.10 -6.25 -29.12
N LEU A 50 -14.36 -6.71 -27.85
CA LEU A 50 -15.70 -7.00 -27.34
C LEU A 50 -16.51 -5.74 -26.99
N THR A 51 -15.84 -4.59 -26.88
CA THR A 51 -16.50 -3.29 -26.61
C THR A 51 -16.78 -2.49 -27.89
N ASN A 52 -16.38 -2.99 -29.06
CA ASN A 52 -16.59 -2.30 -30.31
C ASN A 52 -18.08 -2.07 -30.58
N ALA A 53 -18.41 -0.91 -31.17
CA ALA A 53 -19.78 -0.51 -31.47
C ALA A 53 -20.51 -1.47 -32.44
N SER A 54 -19.78 -2.09 -33.37
CA SER A 54 -20.32 -3.06 -34.32
C SER A 54 -20.57 -4.45 -33.75
N TYR A 55 -20.12 -4.70 -32.50
CA TYR A 55 -20.29 -5.98 -31.80
C TYR A 55 -21.35 -5.84 -30.71
N SER A 56 -22.30 -6.75 -30.65
CA SER A 56 -23.32 -6.81 -29.62
C SER A 56 -23.66 -8.27 -29.33
N ASP A 57 -23.27 -8.73 -28.14
CA ASP A 57 -23.51 -10.06 -27.63
C ASP A 57 -23.77 -9.98 -26.13
N VAL A 58 -24.19 -11.09 -25.53
CA VAL A 58 -24.42 -11.24 -24.07
C VAL A 58 -23.18 -10.85 -23.26
N LEU A 59 -21.97 -11.06 -23.77
CA LEU A 59 -20.71 -10.71 -23.11
C LEU A 59 -20.33 -9.23 -23.23
N THR A 60 -20.91 -8.50 -24.18
CA THR A 60 -20.54 -7.09 -24.45
C THR A 60 -20.67 -6.18 -23.24
N PRO A 61 -21.79 -6.16 -22.48
CA PRO A 61 -21.90 -5.30 -21.31
C PRO A 61 -20.89 -5.69 -20.22
N TYR A 62 -20.63 -6.97 -20.02
CA TYR A 62 -19.60 -7.43 -19.10
C TYR A 62 -18.20 -6.99 -19.54
N ALA A 63 -17.92 -7.03 -20.85
CA ALA A 63 -16.64 -6.57 -21.39
C ALA A 63 -16.40 -5.07 -21.12
N HIS A 64 -17.43 -4.22 -21.32
CA HIS A 64 -17.35 -2.80 -20.96
C HIS A 64 -17.09 -2.59 -19.48
N TYR A 65 -17.79 -3.32 -18.62
CA TYR A 65 -17.66 -3.21 -17.18
C TYR A 65 -16.26 -3.61 -16.70
N TYR A 66 -15.76 -4.78 -17.12
CA TYR A 66 -14.40 -5.22 -16.74
C TYR A 66 -13.30 -4.37 -17.36
N TYR A 67 -13.52 -3.84 -18.56
CA TYR A 67 -12.63 -2.85 -19.15
C TYR A 67 -12.52 -1.61 -18.25
N ALA A 68 -13.65 -1.07 -17.82
CA ALA A 68 -13.70 0.08 -16.92
C ALA A 68 -13.01 -0.20 -15.57
N LEU A 69 -13.21 -1.38 -15.00
CA LEU A 69 -12.50 -1.81 -13.79
C LEU A 69 -10.98 -1.86 -13.99
N CYS A 70 -10.51 -2.43 -15.09
CA CYS A 70 -9.09 -2.46 -15.43
C CYS A 70 -8.52 -1.04 -15.60
N ALA A 71 -9.21 -0.17 -16.33
CA ALA A 71 -8.81 1.21 -16.56
C ALA A 71 -8.70 1.98 -15.22
N LYS A 72 -9.68 1.79 -14.31
CA LYS A 72 -9.62 2.34 -12.96
C LYS A 72 -8.40 1.84 -12.17
N LYS A 73 -8.11 0.55 -12.22
CA LYS A 73 -6.93 -0.04 -11.55
C LYS A 73 -5.61 0.49 -12.09
N LEU A 74 -5.58 0.92 -13.35
CA LEU A 74 -4.44 1.57 -13.99
C LEU A 74 -4.42 3.10 -13.82
N ASN A 75 -5.30 3.64 -12.98
CA ASN A 75 -5.48 5.08 -12.76
C ASN A 75 -5.86 5.87 -14.04
N ARG A 76 -6.51 5.21 -15.00
CA ARG A 76 -7.02 5.80 -16.25
C ARG A 76 -8.48 6.20 -16.06
N VAL A 77 -8.71 7.18 -15.17
CA VAL A 77 -10.06 7.56 -14.70
C VAL A 77 -10.98 8.00 -15.83
N ALA A 78 -10.48 8.81 -16.76
CA ALA A 78 -11.27 9.29 -17.91
C ALA A 78 -11.72 8.13 -18.83
N GLU A 79 -10.83 7.18 -19.11
CA GLU A 79 -11.09 6.00 -19.93
C GLU A 79 -12.10 5.07 -19.25
N SER A 80 -11.95 4.84 -17.94
CA SER A 80 -12.89 4.07 -17.12
C SER A 80 -14.30 4.67 -17.18
N ARG A 81 -14.41 5.99 -16.98
CA ARG A 81 -15.69 6.69 -17.07
C ARG A 81 -16.32 6.59 -18.46
N GLN A 82 -15.53 6.84 -19.50
CA GLN A 82 -16.03 6.76 -20.87
C GLN A 82 -16.62 5.38 -21.17
N MET A 83 -15.95 4.32 -20.75
CA MET A 83 -16.39 2.95 -20.95
C MET A 83 -17.69 2.64 -20.19
N LEU A 84 -17.84 3.13 -18.95
CA LEU A 84 -19.08 2.98 -18.18
C LEU A 84 -20.24 3.79 -18.77
N LEU A 85 -19.99 4.97 -19.32
CA LEU A 85 -21.02 5.75 -20.01
C LEU A 85 -21.46 5.07 -21.30
N GLN A 86 -20.54 4.49 -22.06
CA GLN A 86 -20.87 3.67 -23.23
C GLN A 86 -21.71 2.46 -22.84
N LEU A 87 -21.34 1.75 -21.77
CA LEU A 87 -22.12 0.65 -21.22
C LEU A 87 -23.55 1.09 -20.90
N LYS A 88 -23.71 2.16 -20.14
CA LYS A 88 -25.02 2.67 -19.71
C LYS A 88 -25.89 3.11 -20.88
N ASN A 89 -25.30 3.73 -21.90
CA ASN A 89 -26.04 4.19 -23.08
C ASN A 89 -26.46 3.03 -24.02
N ARG A 90 -25.61 2.02 -24.14
CA ARG A 90 -25.87 0.89 -25.07
C ARG A 90 -26.71 -0.22 -24.42
N PHE A 91 -26.60 -0.41 -23.13
CA PHE A 91 -27.21 -1.51 -22.37
C PHE A 91 -27.89 -1.02 -21.09
N PRO A 92 -28.89 -0.11 -21.18
CA PRO A 92 -29.53 0.49 -19.99
C PRO A 92 -30.24 -0.56 -19.13
N ASP A 93 -30.72 -1.66 -19.73
CA ASP A 93 -31.43 -2.75 -19.06
C ASP A 93 -30.52 -3.91 -18.62
N TRP A 94 -29.19 -3.69 -18.64
CA TRP A 94 -28.27 -4.73 -18.20
C TRP A 94 -28.48 -5.05 -16.71
N GLN A 95 -28.60 -6.36 -16.39
CA GLN A 95 -28.92 -6.84 -15.05
C GLN A 95 -28.00 -6.30 -13.93
N LYS A 96 -26.78 -5.89 -14.27
CA LYS A 96 -25.78 -5.35 -13.33
C LYS A 96 -25.49 -3.86 -13.56
N ILE A 97 -26.48 -3.13 -14.13
CA ILE A 97 -26.32 -1.70 -14.41
C ILE A 97 -26.05 -0.89 -13.12
N ASP A 98 -26.53 -1.36 -11.99
CA ASP A 98 -26.34 -0.72 -10.70
C ASP A 98 -24.89 -0.80 -10.22
N GLU A 99 -24.16 -1.88 -10.56
CA GLU A 99 -22.72 -1.95 -10.32
C GLU A 99 -21.95 -0.88 -11.13
N ALA A 100 -22.40 -0.63 -12.38
CA ALA A 100 -21.82 0.43 -13.21
C ALA A 100 -22.14 1.83 -12.67
N ASN A 101 -23.38 2.05 -12.17
CA ASN A 101 -23.76 3.31 -11.52
C ASN A 101 -22.94 3.56 -10.24
N TYR A 102 -22.72 2.52 -9.45
CA TYR A 102 -21.87 2.60 -8.26
C TYR A 102 -20.41 2.99 -8.61
N LEU A 103 -19.84 2.34 -9.63
CA LEU A 103 -18.47 2.65 -10.08
C LEU A 103 -18.36 4.05 -10.69
N LEU A 104 -19.38 4.52 -11.40
CA LEU A 104 -19.44 5.91 -11.89
C LEU A 104 -19.46 6.93 -10.75
N ALA A 105 -20.22 6.64 -9.70
CA ALA A 105 -20.28 7.49 -8.52
C ALA A 105 -18.93 7.56 -7.81
N ASP A 106 -18.28 6.42 -7.60
CA ASP A 106 -16.96 6.34 -6.97
C ASP A 106 -15.90 7.14 -7.75
N LEU A 107 -15.88 7.01 -9.10
CA LEU A 107 -15.00 7.83 -9.94
C LEU A 107 -15.32 9.33 -9.85
N ALA A 108 -16.61 9.69 -9.76
CA ALA A 108 -17.02 11.09 -9.67
C ALA A 108 -16.68 11.69 -8.29
N PHE A 109 -16.84 10.95 -7.21
CA PHE A 109 -16.41 11.37 -5.88
C PHE A 109 -14.90 11.58 -5.80
N ALA A 110 -14.10 10.65 -6.33
CA ALA A 110 -12.65 10.79 -6.38
C ALA A 110 -12.20 12.06 -7.12
N GLU A 111 -12.99 12.52 -8.10
CA GLU A 111 -12.76 13.78 -8.81
C GLU A 111 -13.46 15.00 -8.16
N LYS A 112 -14.04 14.85 -6.97
CA LYS A 112 -14.79 15.90 -6.26
C LYS A 112 -16.02 16.43 -7.04
N LYS A 113 -16.58 15.62 -7.94
CA LYS A 113 -17.78 15.91 -8.72
C LYS A 113 -19.02 15.40 -7.98
N TYR A 114 -19.26 15.93 -6.79
CA TYR A 114 -20.27 15.44 -5.83
C TYR A 114 -21.67 15.32 -6.42
N SER A 115 -22.13 16.33 -7.17
CA SER A 115 -23.45 16.30 -7.80
C SER A 115 -23.61 15.13 -8.78
N GLN A 116 -22.60 14.86 -9.60
CA GLN A 116 -22.64 13.73 -10.54
C GLN A 116 -22.60 12.38 -9.80
N ALA A 117 -21.82 12.31 -8.72
CA ALA A 117 -21.73 11.12 -7.89
C ALA A 117 -23.07 10.77 -7.25
N ILE A 118 -23.70 11.73 -6.56
CA ILE A 118 -25.01 11.54 -5.92
C ILE A 118 -26.07 11.18 -6.96
N THR A 119 -26.07 11.82 -8.13
CA THR A 119 -27.00 11.48 -9.22
C THR A 119 -26.82 10.02 -9.67
N ALA A 120 -25.59 9.55 -9.80
CA ALA A 120 -25.31 8.16 -10.17
C ALA A 120 -25.79 7.18 -9.09
N LEU A 121 -25.56 7.49 -7.80
CA LEU A 121 -26.03 6.67 -6.69
C LEU A 121 -27.56 6.59 -6.64
N ARG A 122 -28.25 7.68 -6.90
CA ARG A 122 -29.74 7.71 -6.88
C ARG A 122 -30.37 6.81 -7.94
N SER A 123 -29.68 6.49 -9.01
CA SER A 123 -30.18 5.57 -10.05
C SER A 123 -30.04 4.09 -9.67
N ILE A 124 -29.41 3.76 -8.56
CA ILE A 124 -29.24 2.39 -8.07
C ILE A 124 -30.57 1.90 -7.45
N THR A 125 -31.03 0.73 -7.88
CA THR A 125 -32.28 0.11 -7.42
C THR A 125 -32.07 -1.18 -6.64
N ASP A 126 -30.97 -1.90 -6.89
CA ASP A 126 -30.61 -3.11 -6.12
C ASP A 126 -30.33 -2.77 -4.67
N ILE A 127 -30.99 -3.49 -3.74
CA ILE A 127 -30.95 -3.19 -2.31
C ILE A 127 -29.56 -3.41 -1.69
N ASN A 128 -28.79 -4.38 -2.19
CA ASN A 128 -27.46 -4.66 -1.67
C ASN A 128 -26.49 -3.58 -2.14
N ILE A 129 -26.53 -3.23 -3.43
CA ILE A 129 -25.69 -2.16 -4.00
C ILE A 129 -26.08 -0.80 -3.40
N ARG A 130 -27.37 -0.58 -3.11
CA ARG A 130 -27.84 0.64 -2.44
C ARG A 130 -27.23 0.80 -1.05
N ARG A 131 -27.10 -0.28 -0.30
CA ARG A 131 -26.43 -0.25 1.00
C ARG A 131 -24.96 0.18 0.88
N ASP A 132 -24.24 -0.36 -0.10
CA ASP A 132 -22.85 0.02 -0.37
C ASP A 132 -22.76 1.46 -0.89
N ALA A 133 -23.73 1.90 -1.68
CA ALA A 133 -23.85 3.28 -2.17
C ALA A 133 -24.06 4.28 -1.02
N ASP A 134 -24.89 3.96 -0.03
CA ASP A 134 -25.06 4.76 1.18
C ASP A 134 -23.75 4.92 1.97
N ILE A 135 -22.97 3.85 2.07
CA ILE A 135 -21.67 3.89 2.72
C ILE A 135 -20.68 4.79 1.95
N LEU A 136 -20.64 4.63 0.63
CA LEU A 136 -19.79 5.44 -0.25
C LEU A 136 -20.15 6.92 -0.16
N GLU A 137 -21.44 7.25 -0.24
CA GLU A 137 -21.93 8.62 -0.16
C GLU A 137 -21.60 9.27 1.19
N LYS A 138 -21.92 8.57 2.28
CA LYS A 138 -21.57 9.00 3.63
C LYS A 138 -20.07 9.30 3.77
N PHE A 139 -19.23 8.44 3.20
CA PHE A 139 -17.78 8.59 3.25
C PHE A 139 -17.29 9.89 2.60
N TYR A 140 -17.86 10.27 1.46
CA TYR A 140 -17.42 11.47 0.74
C TYR A 140 -18.17 12.75 1.14
N VAL A 141 -19.43 12.66 1.56
CA VAL A 141 -20.29 13.82 1.86
C VAL A 141 -20.14 14.29 3.30
N ASN A 142 -20.13 13.38 4.28
CA ASN A 142 -20.06 13.78 5.70
C ASN A 142 -18.79 14.56 6.09
N PRO A 143 -17.61 14.32 5.50
CA PRO A 143 -16.40 15.10 5.80
C PRO A 143 -16.39 16.50 5.19
N LEU A 144 -17.32 16.86 4.31
CA LEU A 144 -17.34 18.17 3.67
C LEU A 144 -17.45 19.29 4.71
N ARG A 145 -16.65 20.34 4.53
CA ARG A 145 -16.60 21.54 5.40
C ARG A 145 -16.89 22.84 4.66
N ASP A 146 -16.98 22.78 3.32
CA ASP A 146 -17.37 23.91 2.51
C ASP A 146 -18.88 24.10 2.57
N LEU A 147 -19.34 25.07 3.36
CA LEU A 147 -20.76 25.36 3.57
C LEU A 147 -21.45 25.71 2.24
N SER A 148 -20.78 26.46 1.35
CA SER A 148 -21.36 26.88 0.07
C SER A 148 -21.61 25.69 -0.85
N LEU A 149 -20.67 24.76 -0.90
CA LEU A 149 -20.78 23.51 -1.64
C LEU A 149 -21.93 22.64 -1.07
N VAL A 150 -21.99 22.45 0.25
CA VAL A 150 -23.02 21.62 0.88
C VAL A 150 -24.40 22.24 0.75
N GLN A 151 -24.53 23.57 0.81
CA GLN A 151 -25.79 24.28 0.52
C GLN A 151 -26.25 24.04 -0.93
N ALA A 152 -25.34 24.16 -1.90
CA ALA A 152 -25.66 23.89 -3.30
C ALA A 152 -26.08 22.42 -3.53
N LEU A 153 -25.40 21.47 -2.89
CA LEU A 153 -25.79 20.06 -2.92
C LEU A 153 -27.16 19.83 -2.29
N ASN A 154 -27.46 20.46 -1.15
CA ASN A 154 -28.76 20.33 -0.49
C ASN A 154 -29.91 20.97 -1.31
N GLN A 155 -29.64 22.04 -2.04
CA GLN A 155 -30.63 22.61 -2.98
C GLN A 155 -30.91 21.65 -4.13
N GLN A 156 -29.89 20.97 -4.64
CA GLN A 156 -30.04 20.01 -5.73
C GLN A 156 -30.63 18.67 -5.28
N PHE A 157 -30.33 18.26 -4.05
CA PHE A 157 -30.72 16.98 -3.46
C PHE A 157 -31.35 17.16 -2.08
N PRO A 158 -32.53 17.82 -1.99
CA PRO A 158 -33.14 18.19 -0.70
C PRO A 158 -33.53 16.99 0.19
N ASP A 159 -33.81 15.84 -0.44
CA ASP A 159 -34.18 14.60 0.26
C ASP A 159 -32.97 13.72 0.62
N ASP A 160 -31.77 14.20 0.37
CA ASP A 160 -30.57 13.44 0.64
C ASP A 160 -30.18 13.50 2.11
N LYS A 161 -30.22 12.34 2.77
CA LYS A 161 -29.99 12.25 4.23
C LYS A 161 -28.58 12.66 4.65
N PHE A 162 -27.55 12.35 3.83
CA PHE A 162 -26.16 12.64 4.17
C PHE A 162 -25.82 14.10 3.91
N VAL A 163 -26.30 14.65 2.81
CA VAL A 163 -26.18 16.09 2.52
C VAL A 163 -26.90 16.92 3.57
N ALA A 164 -28.15 16.55 3.91
CA ALA A 164 -28.93 17.26 4.95
C ALA A 164 -28.25 17.18 6.33
N GLN A 165 -27.75 16.01 6.71
CA GLN A 165 -27.02 15.84 7.97
C GLN A 165 -25.73 16.67 8.01
N THR A 166 -24.98 16.71 6.90
CA THR A 166 -23.76 17.50 6.79
C THR A 166 -24.08 18.99 6.86
N LEU A 167 -25.12 19.43 6.16
CA LEU A 167 -25.59 20.83 6.22
C LEU A 167 -26.02 21.20 7.64
N ALA A 168 -26.82 20.37 8.30
CA ALA A 168 -27.23 20.61 9.68
C ALA A 168 -26.02 20.74 10.61
N THR A 169 -25.00 19.91 10.43
CA THR A 169 -23.75 19.98 11.21
C THR A 169 -23.01 21.30 10.97
N LEU A 170 -23.02 21.82 9.73
CA LEU A 170 -22.33 23.06 9.37
C LEU A 170 -23.12 24.32 9.71
N THR A 171 -24.46 24.23 9.74
CA THR A 171 -25.37 25.38 10.00
C THR A 171 -25.92 25.39 11.42
N MET A 172 -25.69 24.32 12.20
CA MET A 172 -25.99 24.41 13.62
C MET A 172 -25.31 25.69 14.13
N PRO A 173 -26.07 26.66 14.72
CA PRO A 173 -25.44 27.73 15.41
C PRO A 173 -24.45 27.04 16.35
N THR A 174 -23.19 27.40 16.23
CA THR A 174 -22.28 27.20 17.33
C THR A 174 -22.96 27.97 18.46
N VAL A 175 -23.84 27.30 19.20
CA VAL A 175 -24.08 27.68 20.55
C VAL A 175 -22.69 27.58 21.12
N VAL A 176 -22.00 28.69 21.14
CA VAL A 176 -20.97 28.98 22.11
C VAL A 176 -21.73 29.05 23.42
N THR A 177 -22.30 27.90 23.84
CA THR A 177 -22.13 27.57 25.22
C THR A 177 -20.61 27.62 25.33
N GLU A 178 -20.09 28.55 26.08
CA GLU A 178 -18.85 28.41 26.80
C GLU A 178 -18.91 27.13 27.69
N THR A 179 -19.40 26.01 27.17
CA THR A 179 -18.93 24.70 27.50
C THR A 179 -17.59 24.66 26.83
N ASN A 180 -16.61 25.29 27.60
CA ASN A 180 -15.23 24.87 27.51
C ASN A 180 -15.03 23.95 26.31
N VAL A 181 -14.71 24.52 25.11
CA VAL A 181 -13.70 23.93 24.29
C VAL A 181 -12.56 23.82 25.29
N VAL A 182 -12.54 22.72 26.02
CA VAL A 182 -11.42 22.30 26.81
C VAL A 182 -10.35 22.22 25.74
N ILE A 183 -9.63 23.34 25.65
CA ILE A 183 -8.38 23.35 24.93
C ILE A 183 -7.68 22.17 25.57
N LYS A 184 -7.64 21.01 24.86
CA LYS A 184 -6.97 19.79 25.34
C LYS A 184 -5.55 20.09 25.82
N ASN A 185 -5.07 21.28 25.61
CA ASN A 185 -3.76 21.83 25.94
C ASN A 185 -3.66 22.48 27.33
N ALA A 186 -4.76 22.70 28.06
CA ALA A 186 -4.70 23.41 29.33
C ALA A 186 -4.48 22.48 30.54
N PHE A 187 -4.80 21.20 30.45
CA PHE A 187 -4.54 20.24 31.52
C PHE A 187 -3.27 19.45 31.23
N LYS A 188 -2.31 19.50 32.14
CA LYS A 188 -1.30 18.46 32.28
C LYS A 188 -2.05 17.19 32.65
N LYS A 189 -2.54 16.45 31.62
CA LYS A 189 -3.02 15.08 31.85
C LYS A 189 -1.84 14.31 32.46
N GLY A 190 -2.03 13.73 33.63
CA GLY A 190 -1.03 12.85 34.23
C GLY A 190 -0.88 11.53 33.48
N PHE A 191 -1.65 11.31 32.40
CA PHE A 191 -1.68 10.08 31.61
C PHE A 191 -2.10 10.36 30.17
N TYR A 192 -1.85 9.40 29.27
CA TYR A 192 -2.23 9.41 27.85
C TYR A 192 -3.07 8.17 27.54
N ASN A 193 -4.23 8.37 26.90
CA ASN A 193 -5.09 7.29 26.44
C ASN A 193 -4.69 6.89 25.03
N VAL A 194 -4.30 5.63 24.86
CA VAL A 194 -3.93 5.06 23.57
C VAL A 194 -4.98 4.02 23.17
N ALA A 195 -5.72 4.31 22.10
CA ALA A 195 -6.63 3.34 21.52
C ALA A 195 -5.86 2.37 20.62
N VAL A 196 -6.03 1.07 20.86
CA VAL A 196 -5.42 0.00 20.06
C VAL A 196 -6.50 -0.68 19.25
N LEU A 197 -6.49 -0.47 17.94
CA LEU A 197 -7.48 -0.98 17.01
C LEU A 197 -6.87 -2.16 16.23
N PHE A 198 -6.91 -3.35 16.80
CA PHE A 198 -6.30 -4.54 16.23
C PHE A 198 -7.33 -5.64 15.95
N PRO A 199 -7.10 -6.48 14.93
CA PRO A 199 -7.93 -7.65 14.67
C PRO A 199 -7.53 -8.81 15.59
N PHE A 200 -7.85 -8.69 16.86
CA PHE A 200 -7.58 -9.75 17.85
C PHE A 200 -8.37 -11.03 17.57
N ARG A 201 -9.55 -10.90 16.96
CA ARG A 201 -10.43 -12.03 16.65
C ARG A 201 -10.70 -12.92 17.85
N ILE A 202 -11.07 -12.31 18.96
CA ILE A 202 -11.31 -13.00 20.22
C ILE A 202 -12.41 -14.06 20.08
N THR A 203 -13.42 -13.79 19.24
CA THR A 203 -14.54 -14.70 18.96
C THR A 203 -14.12 -15.97 18.19
N ASP A 204 -12.97 -15.94 17.51
CA ASP A 204 -12.47 -17.09 16.74
C ASP A 204 -11.75 -18.13 17.63
N PHE A 205 -11.55 -17.82 18.92
CA PHE A 205 -10.98 -18.77 19.89
C PHE A 205 -12.02 -19.79 20.30
N THR A 206 -12.05 -20.93 19.60
CA THR A 206 -12.81 -22.11 20.00
C THR A 206 -11.88 -23.22 20.44
N PHE A 207 -12.34 -24.12 21.33
CA PHE A 207 -11.53 -25.23 21.85
C PHE A 207 -11.01 -26.15 20.74
N ASP A 208 -11.70 -26.22 19.61
CA ASP A 208 -11.36 -27.07 18.47
C ASP A 208 -10.50 -26.35 17.42
N ASN A 209 -10.36 -25.05 17.48
CA ASN A 209 -9.66 -24.26 16.46
C ASN A 209 -8.23 -23.97 16.94
N LYS A 210 -7.29 -24.86 16.55
CA LYS A 210 -5.86 -24.73 16.88
C LYS A 210 -5.11 -23.69 16.01
N VAL A 211 -5.79 -23.04 15.08
CA VAL A 211 -5.16 -22.12 14.13
C VAL A 211 -5.35 -20.68 14.59
N HIS A 212 -4.35 -20.14 15.22
CA HIS A 212 -4.27 -18.70 15.50
C HIS A 212 -3.93 -17.97 14.21
N ASN A 213 -4.90 -17.36 13.57
CA ASN A 213 -4.73 -16.76 12.26
C ASN A 213 -3.83 -15.51 12.21
N ASN A 214 -3.50 -14.88 13.36
CA ASN A 214 -2.67 -13.68 13.40
C ASN A 214 -1.78 -13.61 14.66
N PRO A 215 -0.82 -14.52 14.87
CA PRO A 215 0.02 -14.50 16.08
C PRO A 215 0.82 -13.18 16.21
N PHE A 216 1.19 -12.55 15.10
CA PHE A 216 1.94 -11.29 15.12
C PHE A 216 1.17 -10.14 15.78
N VAL A 217 -0.16 -10.15 15.77
CA VAL A 217 -1.00 -9.12 16.43
C VAL A 217 -0.80 -9.15 17.94
N TYR A 218 -0.77 -10.36 18.51
CA TYR A 218 -0.55 -10.54 19.95
C TYR A 218 0.88 -10.20 20.35
N ASP A 219 1.85 -10.59 19.52
CA ASP A 219 3.26 -10.26 19.73
C ASP A 219 3.48 -8.74 19.71
N LEU A 220 2.90 -8.04 18.73
CA LEU A 220 2.96 -6.58 18.65
C LEU A 220 2.37 -5.93 19.90
N TYR A 221 1.20 -6.40 20.33
CA TYR A 221 0.53 -5.89 21.53
C TYR A 221 1.32 -6.22 22.81
N ASP A 222 1.92 -7.42 22.92
CA ASP A 222 2.77 -7.78 24.06
C ASP A 222 4.00 -6.85 24.16
N GLY A 223 4.63 -6.54 23.02
CA GLY A 223 5.71 -5.54 22.97
C GLY A 223 5.26 -4.17 23.48
N MET A 224 4.08 -3.71 23.05
CA MET A 224 3.49 -2.45 23.54
C MET A 224 3.26 -2.46 25.06
N LYS A 225 2.81 -3.57 25.61
CA LYS A 225 2.63 -3.73 27.07
C LYS A 225 3.95 -3.65 27.83
N LEU A 226 5.02 -4.20 27.29
CA LEU A 226 6.36 -4.08 27.88
C LEU A 226 6.88 -2.65 27.82
N ALA A 227 6.64 -1.94 26.71
CA ALA A 227 6.95 -0.52 26.58
C ALA A 227 6.14 0.35 27.56
N GLN A 228 4.87 0.02 27.82
CA GLN A 228 4.04 0.68 28.83
C GLN A 228 4.73 0.64 30.21
N THR A 229 5.26 -0.52 30.60
CA THR A 229 6.00 -0.68 31.86
C THR A 229 7.27 0.18 31.88
N LYS A 230 7.99 0.24 30.76
CA LYS A 230 9.19 1.08 30.64
C LYS A 230 8.84 2.56 30.73
N LEU A 231 7.82 3.02 30.00
CA LEU A 231 7.32 4.40 30.04
C LEU A 231 6.90 4.80 31.46
N GLN A 232 6.22 3.91 32.19
CA GLN A 232 5.84 4.16 33.57
C GLN A 232 7.08 4.37 34.48
N SER A 233 8.16 3.62 34.27
CA SER A 233 9.41 3.83 34.97
C SER A 233 10.10 5.17 34.63
N GLU A 234 9.75 5.77 33.49
CA GLU A 234 10.18 7.11 33.04
C GLU A 234 9.21 8.23 33.48
N GLY A 235 8.19 7.89 34.29
CA GLY A 235 7.17 8.84 34.76
C GLY A 235 6.09 9.17 33.71
N ILE A 236 6.00 8.38 32.64
CA ILE A 236 5.02 8.55 31.56
C ILE A 236 3.94 7.48 31.70
N THR A 237 2.73 7.89 32.08
CA THR A 237 1.60 6.97 32.23
C THR A 237 0.84 6.86 30.91
N VAL A 238 0.72 5.65 30.38
CA VAL A 238 -0.05 5.33 29.17
C VAL A 238 -1.12 4.31 29.51
N ASN A 239 -2.37 4.61 29.17
CA ASN A 239 -3.50 3.71 29.36
C ASN A 239 -3.93 3.15 27.99
N PHE A 240 -3.96 1.84 27.84
CA PHE A 240 -4.46 1.20 26.64
C PHE A 240 -5.97 0.96 26.72
N GLN A 241 -6.66 1.36 25.67
CA GLN A 241 -8.03 0.98 25.37
C GLN A 241 -8.01 0.13 24.12
N THR A 242 -8.23 -1.18 24.27
CA THR A 242 -8.13 -2.14 23.18
C THR A 242 -9.50 -2.43 22.59
N TYR A 243 -9.55 -2.43 21.27
CA TYR A 243 -10.75 -2.72 20.49
C TYR A 243 -10.43 -3.83 19.48
N ASP A 244 -11.25 -4.88 19.48
CA ASP A 244 -11.17 -5.94 18.46
C ASP A 244 -12.01 -5.52 17.25
N ILE A 245 -11.35 -5.18 16.16
CA ILE A 245 -12.01 -4.69 14.95
C ILE A 245 -12.19 -5.78 13.89
N ALA A 246 -11.72 -6.99 14.12
CA ALA A 246 -11.79 -8.14 13.20
C ALA A 246 -11.45 -7.83 11.72
N ASN A 247 -10.76 -6.72 11.44
CA ASN A 247 -10.51 -6.14 10.12
C ASN A 247 -11.79 -5.58 9.44
N ASP A 248 -12.77 -5.15 10.21
CA ASP A 248 -14.05 -4.65 9.71
C ASP A 248 -14.09 -3.11 9.76
N ALA A 249 -14.36 -2.50 8.59
CA ALA A 249 -14.52 -1.05 8.47
C ALA A 249 -15.78 -0.55 9.20
N ALA A 250 -16.86 -1.34 9.22
CA ALA A 250 -18.10 -0.96 9.92
C ALA A 250 -17.90 -0.95 11.44
N ALA A 251 -17.28 -1.99 12.00
CA ALA A 251 -16.90 -2.03 13.42
C ALA A 251 -15.95 -0.88 13.79
N THR A 252 -15.00 -0.56 12.92
CA THR A 252 -14.10 0.59 13.13
C THR A 252 -14.89 1.91 13.15
N SER A 253 -15.80 2.10 12.22
CA SER A 253 -16.65 3.30 12.18
C SER A 253 -17.53 3.45 13.44
N GLU A 254 -18.07 2.35 13.95
CA GLU A 254 -18.86 2.34 15.18
C GLU A 254 -18.01 2.80 16.39
N ILE A 255 -16.80 2.27 16.52
CA ILE A 255 -15.85 2.66 17.59
C ILE A 255 -15.51 4.15 17.49
N LEU A 256 -15.17 4.65 16.29
CA LEU A 256 -14.80 6.04 16.09
C LEU A 256 -15.94 7.01 16.38
N ASN A 257 -17.20 6.58 16.20
CA ASN A 257 -18.39 7.36 16.51
C ASN A 257 -18.79 7.32 18.01
N ASN A 258 -18.15 6.49 18.82
CA ASN A 258 -18.44 6.42 20.25
C ASN A 258 -17.95 7.71 20.96
N PRO A 259 -18.80 8.41 21.73
CA PRO A 259 -18.40 9.63 22.43
C PRO A 259 -17.18 9.46 23.36
N SER A 260 -17.00 8.28 23.97
CA SER A 260 -15.86 8.00 24.83
C SER A 260 -14.52 7.97 24.07
N PHE A 261 -14.56 7.70 22.76
CA PHE A 261 -13.37 7.66 21.91
C PHE A 261 -12.73 9.05 21.72
N THR A 262 -13.49 10.14 21.96
CA THR A 262 -12.98 11.51 21.90
C THR A 262 -11.89 11.81 22.95
N GLN A 263 -11.74 10.96 23.97
CA GLN A 263 -10.70 11.10 25.00
C GLN A 263 -9.37 10.44 24.60
N THR A 264 -9.30 9.85 23.43
CA THR A 264 -8.08 9.22 22.90
C THR A 264 -7.03 10.28 22.54
N ASP A 265 -5.80 10.06 22.96
CA ASP A 265 -4.66 10.93 22.66
C ASP A 265 -3.84 10.41 21.47
N LEU A 266 -3.83 9.10 21.25
CA LEU A 266 -3.11 8.41 20.18
C LEU A 266 -3.88 7.15 19.76
N ILE A 267 -3.91 6.86 18.47
CA ILE A 267 -4.45 5.60 17.93
C ILE A 267 -3.30 4.75 17.41
N VAL A 268 -3.26 3.46 17.76
CA VAL A 268 -2.35 2.47 17.17
C VAL A 268 -3.17 1.45 16.38
N GLY A 269 -2.89 1.34 15.10
CA GLY A 269 -3.70 0.59 14.15
C GLY A 269 -4.68 1.50 13.39
N PRO A 270 -5.59 0.91 12.59
CA PRO A 270 -5.73 -0.52 12.25
C PRO A 270 -4.52 -1.10 11.51
N LEU A 271 -4.52 -2.44 11.31
CA LEU A 271 -3.44 -3.13 10.59
C LEU A 271 -3.73 -3.32 9.09
N TYR A 272 -4.92 -2.93 8.62
CA TYR A 272 -5.37 -3.12 7.25
C TYR A 272 -5.90 -1.81 6.67
N ASN A 273 -5.76 -1.65 5.35
CA ASN A 273 -5.96 -0.36 4.68
C ASN A 273 -7.39 0.19 4.77
N GLU A 274 -8.43 -0.63 4.62
CA GLU A 274 -9.80 -0.10 4.59
C GLU A 274 -10.24 0.51 5.94
N PRO A 275 -10.07 -0.17 7.09
CA PRO A 275 -10.27 0.47 8.39
C PRO A 275 -9.33 1.66 8.64
N ALA A 276 -8.10 1.60 8.13
CA ALA A 276 -7.12 2.66 8.35
C ALA A 276 -7.47 3.97 7.64
N LYS A 277 -8.16 3.93 6.51
CA LYS A 277 -8.67 5.14 5.83
C LYS A 277 -9.64 5.91 6.75
N LEU A 278 -10.55 5.20 7.43
CA LEU A 278 -11.48 5.82 8.38
C LEU A 278 -10.76 6.47 9.56
N VAL A 279 -9.72 5.81 10.07
CA VAL A 279 -8.89 6.36 11.15
C VAL A 279 -8.09 7.57 10.67
N ALA A 280 -7.56 7.55 9.45
CA ALA A 280 -6.81 8.68 8.87
C ALA A 280 -7.68 9.95 8.79
N ASP A 281 -8.91 9.83 8.29
CA ASP A 281 -9.88 10.92 8.27
C ASP A 281 -10.21 11.41 9.68
N PHE A 282 -10.47 10.47 10.58
CA PHE A 282 -10.84 10.78 11.97
C PHE A 282 -9.74 11.57 12.69
N VAL A 283 -8.47 11.19 12.56
CA VAL A 283 -7.37 11.86 13.27
C VAL A 283 -7.09 13.27 12.73
N ASP A 284 -7.29 13.48 11.43
CA ASP A 284 -7.12 14.82 10.84
C ASP A 284 -8.24 15.78 11.28
N ILE A 285 -9.48 15.27 11.39
CA ILE A 285 -10.63 16.04 11.87
C ILE A 285 -10.46 16.40 13.35
N ASN A 286 -10.07 15.42 14.18
CA ASN A 286 -10.03 15.56 15.63
C ASN A 286 -8.69 16.11 16.16
N LYS A 287 -7.70 16.36 15.28
CA LYS A 287 -6.37 16.87 15.63
C LYS A 287 -5.62 15.98 16.63
N ILE A 288 -5.80 14.66 16.50
CA ILE A 288 -5.05 13.63 17.22
C ILE A 288 -4.16 12.87 16.23
N TYR A 289 -3.42 11.89 16.68
CA TYR A 289 -2.45 11.18 15.84
C TYR A 289 -2.76 9.69 15.80
N ALA A 290 -2.41 9.06 14.68
CA ALA A 290 -2.48 7.61 14.53
C ALA A 290 -1.17 7.04 13.95
N ILE A 291 -0.92 5.77 14.28
CA ILE A 291 0.23 5.00 13.78
C ILE A 291 -0.32 3.76 13.10
N HIS A 292 0.06 3.56 11.85
CA HIS A 292 -0.20 2.31 11.13
C HIS A 292 1.04 1.41 11.19
N PRO A 293 0.99 0.27 11.91
CA PRO A 293 2.19 -0.54 12.17
C PRO A 293 2.74 -1.29 10.95
N THR A 294 1.90 -1.63 9.97
CA THR A 294 2.24 -2.60 8.92
C THR A 294 2.18 -2.05 7.49
N ALA A 295 1.63 -0.85 7.27
CA ALA A 295 1.54 -0.28 5.92
C ALA A 295 2.94 0.09 5.39
N ILE A 296 3.15 -0.22 4.11
CA ILE A 296 4.40 -0.01 3.37
C ILE A 296 4.18 0.78 2.06
N THR A 297 3.02 1.41 1.90
CA THR A 297 2.68 2.28 0.77
C THR A 297 2.17 3.62 1.28
N ASN A 298 2.38 4.68 0.52
CA ASN A 298 1.98 6.03 0.90
C ASN A 298 0.50 6.36 0.68
N GLU A 299 -0.29 5.39 0.23
CA GLU A 299 -1.74 5.57 -0.04
C GLU A 299 -2.49 6.23 1.13
N LEU A 300 -2.12 5.84 2.35
CA LEU A 300 -2.77 6.33 3.58
C LEU A 300 -2.26 7.69 4.05
N THR A 301 -1.09 8.12 3.60
CA THR A 301 -0.44 9.36 4.10
C THR A 301 -0.44 10.51 3.11
N GLN A 302 -0.77 10.27 1.83
CA GLN A 302 -0.74 11.30 0.78
C GLN A 302 -1.59 12.55 1.08
N ASN A 303 -2.71 12.38 1.80
CA ASN A 303 -3.64 13.46 2.12
C ASN A 303 -3.90 13.60 3.63
N HIS A 304 -3.13 12.88 4.46
CA HIS A 304 -3.33 12.82 5.90
C HIS A 304 -2.05 13.20 6.63
N SER A 305 -2.11 14.29 7.38
CA SER A 305 -0.95 14.83 8.11
C SER A 305 -0.74 14.18 9.49
N ASN A 306 -1.78 13.56 10.04
CA ASN A 306 -1.78 13.04 11.41
C ASN A 306 -1.70 11.52 11.49
N LEU A 307 -1.62 10.82 10.36
CA LEU A 307 -1.35 9.38 10.30
C LEU A 307 0.11 9.12 9.95
N PHE A 308 0.79 8.30 10.74
CA PHE A 308 2.18 7.90 10.56
C PHE A 308 2.31 6.41 10.26
N LEU A 309 3.24 6.04 9.38
CA LEU A 309 3.58 4.65 9.10
C LEU A 309 4.81 4.25 9.92
N LEU A 310 4.71 3.13 10.63
CA LEU A 310 5.84 2.57 11.37
C LEU A 310 6.94 2.09 10.41
N GLN A 311 6.54 1.54 9.26
CA GLN A 311 7.45 0.99 8.26
C GLN A 311 7.81 2.03 7.20
N PRO A 312 9.01 1.97 6.62
CA PRO A 312 9.34 2.75 5.43
C PRO A 312 8.52 2.26 4.23
N THR A 313 8.05 3.19 3.43
CA THR A 313 7.35 2.87 2.18
C THR A 313 8.25 2.16 1.18
N LEU A 314 7.65 1.42 0.24
CA LEU A 314 8.41 0.76 -0.83
C LEU A 314 9.15 1.77 -1.71
N GLU A 315 8.56 2.93 -1.93
CA GLU A 315 9.17 4.06 -2.64
C GLU A 315 10.42 4.54 -1.90
N GLN A 316 10.33 4.71 -0.58
CA GLN A 316 11.48 5.12 0.24
C GLN A 316 12.57 4.05 0.29
N GLN A 317 12.19 2.77 0.38
CA GLN A 317 13.14 1.66 0.31
C GLN A 317 13.88 1.66 -1.04
N ALA A 318 13.15 1.86 -2.14
CA ALA A 318 13.74 1.96 -3.48
C ALA A 318 14.72 3.14 -3.61
N ALA A 319 14.29 4.33 -3.16
CA ALA A 319 15.12 5.53 -3.20
C ALA A 319 16.41 5.36 -2.39
N THR A 320 16.30 4.92 -1.13
CA THR A 320 17.46 4.73 -0.25
C THR A 320 18.42 3.68 -0.79
N ALA A 321 17.89 2.54 -1.27
CA ALA A 321 18.72 1.48 -1.84
C ALA A 321 19.43 1.92 -3.14
N PHE A 322 18.76 2.72 -3.97
CA PHE A 322 19.33 3.27 -5.19
C PHE A 322 20.46 4.26 -4.88
N GLU A 323 20.22 5.23 -3.99
CA GLU A 323 21.23 6.22 -3.60
C GLU A 323 22.43 5.55 -2.90
N PHE A 324 22.18 4.55 -2.06
CA PHE A 324 23.24 3.76 -1.44
C PHE A 324 24.12 3.08 -2.50
N MET A 325 23.52 2.37 -3.47
CA MET A 325 24.30 1.70 -4.51
C MET A 325 25.06 2.69 -5.41
N ARG A 326 24.43 3.82 -5.74
CA ARG A 326 25.07 4.88 -6.53
C ARG A 326 26.31 5.46 -5.85
N SER A 327 26.34 5.47 -4.53
CA SER A 327 27.48 5.98 -3.74
C SER A 327 28.62 4.97 -3.56
N GLN A 328 28.39 3.68 -3.92
CA GLN A 328 29.43 2.67 -3.70
C GLN A 328 30.59 2.80 -4.68
N PRO A 329 31.86 2.80 -4.23
CA PRO A 329 33.05 2.92 -5.11
C PRO A 329 33.16 1.81 -6.14
N THR A 330 32.58 0.64 -5.86
CA THR A 330 32.64 -0.54 -6.75
C THR A 330 31.58 -0.47 -7.87
N VAL A 331 30.63 0.45 -7.79
CA VAL A 331 29.59 0.65 -8.82
C VAL A 331 30.09 1.62 -9.88
N LEU A 332 30.63 1.07 -10.97
CA LEU A 332 31.15 1.85 -12.08
C LEU A 332 30.16 1.84 -13.26
N GLY A 333 29.72 3.02 -13.68
CA GLY A 333 28.79 3.20 -14.79
C GLY A 333 27.33 3.25 -14.37
N ASN A 334 26.43 3.27 -15.36
CA ASN A 334 25.01 3.55 -15.18
C ASN A 334 24.08 2.47 -15.75
N LYS A 335 24.54 1.23 -15.89
CA LYS A 335 23.72 0.10 -16.34
C LYS A 335 23.31 -0.76 -15.17
N ILE A 336 22.02 -1.09 -15.05
CA ILE A 336 21.51 -1.96 -13.98
C ILE A 336 20.65 -3.09 -14.54
N ALA A 337 20.65 -4.22 -13.83
CA ALA A 337 19.67 -5.28 -14.05
C ALA A 337 18.76 -5.39 -12.82
N ILE A 338 17.49 -5.64 -13.04
CA ILE A 338 16.46 -5.72 -12.00
C ILE A 338 15.72 -7.03 -12.14
N TYR A 339 15.69 -7.81 -11.06
CA TYR A 339 14.98 -9.07 -10.97
C TYR A 339 13.98 -9.03 -9.81
N TYR A 340 12.76 -9.55 -10.01
CA TYR A 340 11.73 -9.46 -8.97
C TYR A 340 10.78 -10.66 -8.96
N ASN A 341 10.22 -10.96 -7.79
CA ASN A 341 9.17 -11.96 -7.67
C ASN A 341 7.78 -11.39 -8.07
N SER A 342 6.84 -12.27 -8.34
CA SER A 342 5.50 -11.89 -8.82
C SER A 342 4.58 -11.34 -7.74
N SER A 343 5.00 -11.30 -6.47
CA SER A 343 4.18 -10.69 -5.41
C SER A 343 3.94 -9.19 -5.67
N ARG A 344 2.81 -8.67 -5.20
CA ARG A 344 2.50 -7.23 -5.34
C ARG A 344 3.59 -6.38 -4.68
N LYS A 345 4.04 -6.75 -3.48
CA LYS A 345 5.12 -6.06 -2.76
C LYS A 345 6.39 -6.01 -3.60
N ASP A 346 6.85 -7.17 -4.08
CA ASP A 346 8.13 -7.27 -4.79
C ASP A 346 8.11 -6.56 -6.13
N SER A 347 7.02 -6.68 -6.88
CA SER A 347 6.86 -5.99 -8.16
C SER A 347 6.73 -4.47 -8.00
N THR A 348 6.04 -3.98 -6.96
CA THR A 348 5.94 -2.54 -6.67
C THR A 348 7.31 -1.96 -6.28
N LEU A 349 8.07 -2.64 -5.43
CA LEU A 349 9.42 -2.21 -5.06
C LEU A 349 10.35 -2.18 -6.27
N ALA A 350 10.32 -3.21 -7.12
CA ALA A 350 11.13 -3.25 -8.34
C ALA A 350 10.74 -2.15 -9.34
N TYR A 351 9.45 -1.85 -9.45
CA TYR A 351 8.95 -0.76 -10.29
C TYR A 351 9.42 0.61 -9.78
N ALA A 352 9.29 0.86 -8.47
CA ALA A 352 9.78 2.08 -7.85
C ALA A 352 11.30 2.24 -8.07
N TYR A 353 12.07 1.18 -7.83
CA TYR A 353 13.52 1.18 -8.05
C TYR A 353 13.88 1.49 -9.51
N ARG A 354 13.18 0.86 -10.46
CA ARG A 354 13.37 1.13 -11.89
C ARG A 354 13.12 2.61 -12.23
N ASN A 355 12.06 3.19 -11.70
CA ASN A 355 11.72 4.59 -11.98
C ASN A 355 12.78 5.55 -11.43
N TYR A 356 13.29 5.32 -10.21
CA TYR A 356 14.41 6.09 -9.66
C TYR A 356 15.67 5.97 -10.55
N ALA A 357 15.99 4.77 -10.96
CA ALA A 357 17.16 4.54 -11.82
C ALA A 357 17.04 5.27 -13.17
N LEU A 358 15.89 5.16 -13.82
CA LEU A 358 15.63 5.84 -15.10
C LEU A 358 15.66 7.37 -14.97
N SER A 359 15.07 7.93 -13.91
CA SER A 359 15.09 9.37 -13.65
C SER A 359 16.48 9.91 -13.35
N ALA A 360 17.36 9.06 -12.80
CA ALA A 360 18.78 9.38 -12.55
C ALA A 360 19.69 9.11 -13.77
N GLY A 361 19.15 8.80 -14.94
CA GLY A 361 19.90 8.56 -16.18
C GLY A 361 20.55 7.17 -16.29
N TYR A 362 20.12 6.20 -15.48
CA TYR A 362 20.58 4.82 -15.58
C TYR A 362 19.84 4.06 -16.68
N GLN A 363 20.52 3.09 -17.29
CA GLN A 363 19.98 2.18 -18.28
C GLN A 363 19.61 0.85 -17.63
N VAL A 364 18.37 0.43 -17.76
CA VAL A 364 17.91 -0.88 -17.27
C VAL A 364 18.14 -1.91 -18.39
N VAL A 365 19.21 -2.69 -18.26
CA VAL A 365 19.65 -3.64 -19.29
C VAL A 365 18.91 -4.98 -19.23
N ASP A 366 18.29 -5.29 -18.09
CA ASP A 366 17.42 -6.44 -17.91
C ASP A 366 16.38 -6.14 -16.82
N TYR A 367 15.10 -6.47 -17.07
CA TYR A 367 13.99 -6.26 -16.13
C TYR A 367 13.00 -7.43 -16.24
N ARG A 368 13.03 -8.37 -15.29
CA ARG A 368 12.21 -9.58 -15.38
C ARG A 368 11.89 -10.25 -14.06
N LYS A 369 10.92 -11.15 -14.11
CA LYS A 369 10.51 -11.96 -12.97
C LYS A 369 11.50 -13.10 -12.72
N THR A 370 11.77 -13.41 -11.44
CA THR A 370 12.67 -14.50 -11.01
C THR A 370 12.11 -15.90 -11.32
N ARG A 371 10.80 -16.04 -11.57
CA ARG A 371 10.17 -17.31 -11.96
C ARG A 371 10.41 -17.71 -13.42
N GLU A 372 10.76 -16.78 -14.28
CA GLU A 372 11.17 -17.07 -15.64
C GLU A 372 12.47 -17.89 -15.61
N LYS A 373 12.74 -18.66 -16.67
CA LYS A 373 13.99 -19.45 -16.77
C LYS A 373 15.19 -18.49 -16.91
N ILE A 374 15.53 -17.84 -15.77
CA ILE A 374 16.46 -16.71 -15.70
C ILE A 374 17.83 -17.07 -16.31
N ASP A 375 18.26 -18.33 -16.14
CA ASP A 375 19.53 -18.83 -16.69
C ASP A 375 19.61 -18.74 -18.21
N SER A 376 18.50 -18.97 -18.92
CA SER A 376 18.45 -18.99 -20.38
C SER A 376 17.97 -17.68 -20.99
N THR A 377 17.13 -16.94 -20.28
CA THR A 377 16.44 -15.76 -20.83
C THR A 377 17.07 -14.43 -20.44
N ALA A 378 17.88 -14.37 -19.38
CA ALA A 378 18.52 -13.12 -18.95
C ALA A 378 19.39 -12.51 -20.06
N THR A 379 19.31 -11.18 -20.22
CA THR A 379 20.04 -10.46 -21.28
C THR A 379 21.40 -9.94 -20.84
N ILE A 380 21.74 -10.03 -19.54
CA ILE A 380 23.05 -9.61 -19.03
C ILE A 380 24.18 -10.49 -19.60
N SER A 381 25.27 -9.85 -20.02
CA SER A 381 26.45 -10.49 -20.59
C SER A 381 27.67 -9.57 -20.44
N ASP A 382 28.85 -10.02 -20.83
CA ASP A 382 30.06 -9.15 -20.83
C ASP A 382 29.89 -7.90 -21.70
N ARG A 383 29.15 -8.01 -22.83
CA ARG A 383 28.85 -6.86 -23.71
C ARG A 383 27.82 -5.88 -23.13
N ASN A 384 26.93 -6.39 -22.30
CA ASN A 384 25.85 -5.63 -21.66
C ASN A 384 25.91 -5.77 -20.14
N ARG A 385 27.12 -5.60 -19.58
CA ARG A 385 27.38 -5.82 -18.18
C ARG A 385 26.69 -4.76 -17.31
N PRO A 386 25.90 -5.15 -16.33
CA PRO A 386 25.35 -4.20 -15.36
C PRO A 386 26.45 -3.73 -14.40
N SER A 387 26.37 -2.49 -13.94
CA SER A 387 27.20 -1.94 -12.87
C SER A 387 26.87 -2.60 -11.53
N TYR A 388 25.61 -2.94 -11.34
CA TYR A 388 25.12 -3.74 -10.22
C TYR A 388 23.74 -4.36 -10.54
N VAL A 389 23.31 -5.28 -9.71
CA VAL A 389 22.03 -6.00 -9.85
C VAL A 389 21.17 -5.72 -8.64
N PHE A 390 19.90 -5.35 -8.88
CA PHE A 390 18.87 -5.22 -7.86
C PHE A 390 17.93 -6.43 -7.88
N VAL A 391 17.62 -7.01 -6.71
CA VAL A 391 16.69 -8.13 -6.59
C VAL A 391 15.62 -7.81 -5.55
N SER A 392 14.36 -7.83 -5.96
CA SER A 392 13.21 -7.67 -5.07
C SER A 392 12.45 -8.98 -4.97
N SER A 393 12.58 -9.70 -3.87
CA SER A 393 11.88 -10.96 -3.68
C SER A 393 11.60 -11.24 -2.20
N SER A 394 10.40 -11.79 -1.96
CA SER A 394 9.99 -12.36 -0.68
C SER A 394 10.22 -13.89 -0.61
N VAL A 395 10.88 -14.46 -1.62
CA VAL A 395 11.17 -15.90 -1.71
C VAL A 395 12.66 -16.14 -1.55
N ASP A 396 13.03 -16.88 -0.53
CA ASP A 396 14.40 -17.08 -0.03
C ASP A 396 15.37 -17.75 -1.02
N SER A 397 14.86 -18.37 -2.08
CA SER A 397 15.67 -19.01 -3.12
C SER A 397 15.94 -18.11 -4.33
N ASP A 398 15.26 -16.99 -4.48
CA ASP A 398 15.33 -16.19 -5.70
C ASP A 398 16.67 -15.45 -5.82
N GLY A 399 17.20 -14.95 -4.71
CA GLY A 399 18.54 -14.37 -4.67
C GLY A 399 19.63 -15.36 -5.11
N LEU A 400 19.52 -16.63 -4.66
CA LEU A 400 20.43 -17.69 -5.09
C LEU A 400 20.35 -17.99 -6.59
N LYS A 401 19.14 -17.99 -7.17
CA LYS A 401 18.93 -18.20 -8.62
C LYS A 401 19.64 -17.09 -9.42
N VAL A 402 19.43 -15.83 -9.02
CA VAL A 402 20.08 -14.68 -9.68
C VAL A 402 21.60 -14.78 -9.55
N MET A 403 22.11 -15.06 -8.35
CA MET A 403 23.55 -15.18 -8.09
C MET A 403 24.18 -16.32 -8.90
N ASN A 404 23.54 -17.48 -8.95
CA ASN A 404 24.00 -18.61 -9.77
C ASN A 404 24.01 -18.29 -11.27
N MET A 405 23.00 -17.60 -11.76
CA MET A 405 22.95 -17.12 -13.15
C MET A 405 24.12 -16.17 -13.44
N MET A 406 24.40 -15.22 -12.53
CA MET A 406 25.53 -14.30 -12.66
C MET A 406 26.87 -15.05 -12.64
N ASN A 407 27.04 -16.06 -11.78
CA ASN A 407 28.24 -16.89 -11.71
C ASN A 407 28.48 -17.66 -13.03
N LYS A 408 27.45 -18.31 -13.57
CA LYS A 408 27.52 -19.01 -14.87
C LYS A 408 27.91 -18.08 -16.00
N ARG A 409 27.48 -16.81 -15.96
CA ARG A 409 27.80 -15.79 -16.98
C ARG A 409 29.03 -14.96 -16.66
N ARG A 410 29.76 -15.29 -15.59
CA ARG A 410 31.00 -14.60 -15.14
C ARG A 410 30.78 -13.10 -14.88
N ILE A 411 29.58 -12.72 -14.43
CA ILE A 411 29.21 -11.34 -14.07
C ILE A 411 29.60 -11.10 -12.62
N ALA A 412 30.60 -10.26 -12.37
CA ALA A 412 31.11 -9.91 -11.05
C ALA A 412 30.60 -8.55 -10.54
N ALA A 413 29.35 -8.19 -10.87
CA ALA A 413 28.73 -6.96 -10.40
C ALA A 413 28.21 -7.12 -8.96
N PRO A 414 28.23 -6.05 -8.13
CA PRO A 414 27.58 -6.05 -6.83
C PRO A 414 26.08 -6.37 -6.92
N ILE A 415 25.53 -6.92 -5.85
CA ILE A 415 24.11 -7.24 -5.74
C ILE A 415 23.55 -6.53 -4.53
N ILE A 416 22.42 -5.81 -4.69
CA ILE A 416 21.58 -5.36 -3.60
C ILE A 416 20.22 -6.03 -3.71
N THR A 417 19.69 -6.51 -2.58
CA THR A 417 18.45 -7.30 -2.58
C THR A 417 17.65 -7.09 -1.29
N THR A 418 16.35 -7.38 -1.32
CA THR A 418 15.57 -7.56 -0.08
C THR A 418 16.14 -8.74 0.72
N ALA A 419 16.19 -8.61 2.05
CA ALA A 419 16.75 -9.65 2.93
C ALA A 419 16.04 -11.00 2.76
N ALA A 420 14.72 -10.97 2.51
CA ALA A 420 13.91 -12.17 2.30
C ALA A 420 14.26 -12.97 1.03
N ALA A 421 15.02 -12.39 0.07
CA ALA A 421 15.42 -13.09 -1.15
C ALA A 421 16.49 -14.18 -0.90
N PHE A 422 17.09 -14.20 0.30
CA PHE A 422 18.08 -15.20 0.68
C PHE A 422 17.73 -15.87 2.01
N ALA A 423 17.80 -17.20 2.04
CA ALA A 423 17.97 -17.91 3.31
C ALA A 423 19.38 -17.62 3.83
N LYS A 424 19.51 -16.74 4.83
CA LYS A 424 20.81 -16.30 5.37
C LYS A 424 21.73 -17.47 5.73
N SER A 425 21.16 -18.59 6.20
CA SER A 425 21.87 -19.84 6.53
C SER A 425 22.47 -20.58 5.32
N LYS A 426 22.01 -20.28 4.10
CA LYS A 426 22.48 -20.93 2.86
C LYS A 426 23.54 -20.11 2.12
N LEU A 427 23.91 -18.95 2.64
CA LEU A 427 24.97 -18.13 2.08
C LEU A 427 26.34 -18.71 2.45
N SER A 428 27.23 -18.81 1.48
CA SER A 428 28.61 -19.26 1.66
C SER A 428 29.59 -18.27 1.03
N ALA A 429 30.80 -18.20 1.57
CA ALA A 429 31.86 -17.36 1.02
C ALA A 429 32.13 -17.68 -0.45
N SER A 430 32.09 -18.96 -0.86
CA SER A 430 32.31 -19.39 -2.26
C SER A 430 31.21 -18.89 -3.20
N LEU A 431 29.97 -18.78 -2.73
CA LEU A 431 28.85 -18.30 -3.53
C LEU A 431 28.99 -16.80 -3.85
N VAL A 432 29.51 -16.03 -2.89
CA VAL A 432 29.66 -14.56 -2.98
C VAL A 432 31.05 -14.15 -3.45
N SER A 433 31.99 -15.10 -3.64
CA SER A 433 33.46 -14.94 -3.72
C SER A 433 34.00 -13.81 -4.61
N ASN A 434 33.27 -13.28 -5.56
CA ASN A 434 33.72 -12.19 -6.43
C ASN A 434 32.71 -11.05 -6.53
N LYS A 435 31.83 -10.91 -5.54
CA LYS A 435 30.73 -9.94 -5.55
C LYS A 435 30.52 -9.36 -4.17
N GLU A 436 30.12 -8.11 -4.13
CA GLU A 436 29.57 -7.53 -2.92
C GLU A 436 28.08 -7.83 -2.87
N LEU A 437 27.60 -8.28 -1.71
CA LEU A 437 26.20 -8.57 -1.46
C LEU A 437 25.68 -7.62 -0.36
N TYR A 438 24.63 -6.87 -0.70
CA TYR A 438 23.94 -5.97 0.20
C TYR A 438 22.49 -6.41 0.39
N LEU A 439 21.97 -6.34 1.62
CA LEU A 439 20.60 -6.67 1.95
C LEU A 439 19.86 -5.45 2.50
N ILE A 440 18.70 -5.14 1.95
CA ILE A 440 17.73 -4.21 2.55
C ILE A 440 16.98 -5.01 3.63
N ASP A 441 17.23 -4.71 4.90
CA ASP A 441 16.68 -5.47 6.03
C ASP A 441 16.13 -4.52 7.11
N ASN A 442 14.88 -4.13 6.94
CA ASN A 442 14.19 -3.25 7.90
C ASN A 442 13.84 -3.98 9.22
N GLU A 443 13.96 -5.30 9.26
CA GLU A 443 13.71 -6.15 10.42
C GLU A 443 15.01 -6.64 11.08
N PHE A 444 16.13 -6.02 10.73
CA PHE A 444 17.42 -6.41 11.29
C PHE A 444 17.48 -6.16 12.80
N ILE A 445 17.79 -7.23 13.53
CA ILE A 445 18.02 -7.18 14.98
C ILE A 445 19.53 -7.16 15.22
N ASP A 446 20.02 -6.06 15.75
CA ASP A 446 21.42 -5.93 16.12
C ASP A 446 21.66 -6.53 17.52
N ASN A 447 22.09 -7.78 17.55
CA ASN A 447 22.41 -8.49 18.78
C ASN A 447 23.73 -8.02 19.42
N THR A 448 24.42 -7.03 18.89
CA THR A 448 25.58 -6.41 19.53
C THR A 448 25.16 -5.25 20.45
N LYS A 449 23.97 -4.70 20.26
CA LYS A 449 23.44 -3.63 21.10
C LYS A 449 23.05 -4.16 22.47
N LYS A 450 23.61 -3.54 23.52
CA LYS A 450 23.29 -3.90 24.90
C LYS A 450 21.79 -3.83 25.24
N PRO A 451 21.03 -2.78 24.87
CA PRO A 451 19.58 -2.73 25.13
C PRO A 451 18.83 -3.92 24.52
N THR A 452 19.19 -4.33 23.29
CA THR A 452 18.58 -5.47 22.60
C THR A 452 18.85 -6.79 23.33
N LEU A 453 20.10 -7.03 23.74
CA LEU A 453 20.47 -8.23 24.49
C LEU A 453 19.80 -8.28 25.86
N ASP A 454 19.79 -7.17 26.59
CA ASP A 454 19.15 -7.07 27.89
C ASP A 454 17.64 -7.34 27.79
N PHE A 455 16.98 -6.77 26.78
CA PHE A 455 15.57 -7.01 26.52
C PHE A 455 15.28 -8.48 26.19
N GLN A 456 16.03 -9.06 25.27
CA GLN A 456 15.87 -10.48 24.87
C GLN A 456 16.07 -11.41 26.07
N THR A 457 17.07 -11.14 26.89
CA THR A 457 17.36 -11.92 28.11
C THR A 457 16.21 -11.83 29.11
N GLN A 458 15.70 -10.62 29.39
CA GLN A 458 14.57 -10.42 30.30
C GLN A 458 13.28 -11.06 29.76
N TYR A 459 13.04 -10.95 28.46
CA TYR A 459 11.89 -11.56 27.81
C TYR A 459 11.96 -13.08 27.92
N PHE A 460 13.10 -13.67 27.56
CA PHE A 460 13.33 -15.11 27.68
C PHE A 460 13.14 -15.63 29.09
N THR A 461 13.71 -14.94 30.08
CA THR A 461 13.58 -15.31 31.49
C THR A 461 12.12 -15.32 31.99
N LYS A 462 11.29 -14.39 31.49
CA LYS A 462 9.90 -14.28 31.92
C LYS A 462 8.94 -15.19 31.13
N ARG A 463 9.25 -15.52 29.88
CA ARG A 463 8.31 -16.18 28.96
C ARG A 463 8.79 -17.52 28.42
N ASN A 464 10.06 -17.90 28.67
CA ASN A 464 10.73 -19.10 28.16
C ASN A 464 10.74 -19.22 26.62
N ILE A 465 10.62 -18.09 25.90
CA ILE A 465 10.72 -18.00 24.44
C ILE A 465 11.53 -16.76 24.06
N ILE A 466 12.16 -16.80 22.89
CA ILE A 466 12.83 -15.64 22.30
C ILE A 466 11.76 -14.69 21.73
N PRO A 467 11.86 -13.36 21.93
CA PRO A 467 10.89 -12.43 21.37
C PRO A 467 10.93 -12.45 19.85
N SER A 468 9.76 -12.44 19.22
CA SER A 468 9.65 -12.26 17.78
C SER A 468 10.00 -10.83 17.37
N ILE A 469 10.24 -10.60 16.09
CA ILE A 469 10.45 -9.24 15.55
C ILE A 469 9.26 -8.32 15.87
N HIS A 470 8.04 -8.85 15.91
CA HIS A 470 6.85 -8.06 16.21
C HIS A 470 6.77 -7.61 17.65
N VAL A 471 7.29 -8.39 18.60
CA VAL A 471 7.44 -7.94 19.99
C VAL A 471 8.38 -6.73 20.08
N LEU A 472 9.52 -6.78 19.38
CA LEU A 472 10.47 -5.67 19.37
C LEU A 472 9.88 -4.44 18.66
N GLN A 473 9.18 -4.63 17.55
CA GLN A 473 8.49 -3.54 16.85
C GLN A 473 7.42 -2.88 17.71
N GLY A 474 6.60 -3.67 18.41
CA GLY A 474 5.58 -3.15 19.32
C GLY A 474 6.18 -2.38 20.49
N TYR A 475 7.28 -2.89 21.05
CA TYR A 475 8.01 -2.23 22.13
C TYR A 475 8.59 -0.89 21.66
N ASP A 476 9.39 -0.86 20.61
CA ASP A 476 10.02 0.36 20.11
C ASP A 476 8.99 1.40 19.68
N MET A 477 7.96 0.97 18.96
CA MET A 477 6.86 1.84 18.51
C MET A 477 6.20 2.54 19.70
N MET A 478 5.78 1.79 20.71
CA MET A 478 5.06 2.38 21.84
C MET A 478 5.98 3.21 22.73
N LEU A 479 7.22 2.79 22.92
CA LEU A 479 8.21 3.56 23.67
C LEU A 479 8.49 4.90 22.98
N PHE A 480 8.71 4.89 21.68
CA PHE A 480 8.96 6.10 20.91
C PHE A 480 7.77 7.06 20.95
N TYR A 481 6.60 6.61 20.52
CA TYR A 481 5.44 7.51 20.45
C TYR A 481 4.92 7.93 21.84
N GLY A 482 5.05 7.06 22.86
CA GLY A 482 4.75 7.42 24.24
C GLY A 482 5.61 8.59 24.75
N ARG A 483 6.92 8.55 24.49
CA ARG A 483 7.85 9.65 24.80
C ARG A 483 7.54 10.90 23.98
N MET A 484 7.24 10.74 22.70
CA MET A 484 6.95 11.85 21.78
C MET A 484 5.66 12.58 22.13
N ILE A 485 4.56 11.87 22.43
CA ILE A 485 3.31 12.52 22.85
C ILE A 485 3.46 13.18 24.22
N HIS A 486 4.26 12.61 25.12
CA HIS A 486 4.56 13.22 26.41
C HIS A 486 5.32 14.53 26.26
N LYS A 487 6.34 14.54 25.41
CA LYS A 487 7.22 15.71 25.19
C LYS A 487 6.56 16.82 24.38
N TYR A 488 5.86 16.45 23.29
CA TYR A 488 5.38 17.42 22.27
C TYR A 488 3.86 17.58 22.24
N LYS A 489 3.08 16.67 22.82
CA LYS A 489 1.61 16.72 22.89
C LYS A 489 0.97 16.95 21.51
N SER A 490 0.14 18.00 21.38
CA SER A 490 -0.49 18.40 20.12
C SER A 490 0.50 18.90 19.05
N GLN A 491 1.78 19.09 19.38
CA GLN A 491 2.84 19.49 18.46
C GLN A 491 3.72 18.29 18.05
N LEU A 492 3.18 17.10 18.07
CA LEU A 492 3.92 15.86 17.75
C LEU A 492 4.64 16.00 16.39
N ARG A 493 3.96 16.50 15.35
CA ARG A 493 4.56 16.70 14.03
C ARG A 493 5.84 17.56 14.10
N THR A 494 5.77 18.68 14.78
CA THR A 494 6.95 19.54 14.98
C THR A 494 8.08 18.82 15.70
N GLY A 495 7.74 18.03 16.73
CA GLY A 495 8.73 17.23 17.46
C GLY A 495 9.40 16.17 16.58
N LEU A 496 8.65 15.53 15.71
CA LEU A 496 9.17 14.55 14.76
C LEU A 496 10.12 15.18 13.73
N ASP A 497 9.81 16.40 13.25
CA ASP A 497 10.64 17.14 12.31
C ASP A 497 11.97 17.61 12.91
N LEU A 498 12.00 17.91 14.21
CA LEU A 498 13.21 18.31 14.90
C LEU A 498 14.25 17.19 15.05
N ARG A 499 13.83 15.94 14.98
CA ARG A 499 14.67 14.74 15.12
C ARG A 499 15.52 14.74 16.41
N ILE A 500 14.98 15.29 17.50
CA ILE A 500 15.63 15.35 18.81
C ILE A 500 14.96 14.35 19.74
N TYR A 501 15.33 13.09 19.65
CA TYR A 501 14.82 12.00 20.47
C TYR A 501 15.91 10.97 20.78
N GLU A 502 15.66 10.15 21.82
CA GLU A 502 16.55 9.11 22.30
C GLU A 502 16.84 8.06 21.20
N ASP A 503 17.99 7.42 21.28
CA ASP A 503 18.42 6.33 20.37
C ASP A 503 18.69 5.03 21.14
N ASP A 504 17.87 4.75 22.15
CA ASP A 504 17.96 3.52 22.97
C ASP A 504 16.98 2.43 22.53
N TYR A 505 16.52 2.49 21.28
CA TYR A 505 15.60 1.53 20.70
C TYR A 505 16.28 0.21 20.36
N LEU A 506 15.50 -0.88 20.41
CA LEU A 506 15.97 -2.24 20.16
C LEU A 506 16.32 -2.47 18.69
N LEU A 507 15.54 -1.87 17.80
CA LEU A 507 15.71 -1.93 16.35
C LEU A 507 16.52 -0.73 15.84
N GLN A 508 16.16 -0.22 14.66
CA GLN A 508 16.95 0.81 13.98
C GLN A 508 16.54 2.26 14.34
N GLY A 509 15.55 2.41 15.22
CA GLY A 509 15.02 3.72 15.61
C GLY A 509 14.10 4.32 14.54
N PHE A 510 13.92 5.64 14.60
CA PHE A 510 12.89 6.34 13.83
C PHE A 510 13.43 7.60 13.18
N ASN A 511 12.87 7.94 12.02
CA ASN A 511 13.12 9.21 11.36
C ASN A 511 11.89 9.61 10.55
N TYR A 512 11.20 10.67 10.98
CA TYR A 512 9.99 11.20 10.34
C TYR A 512 10.19 12.62 9.81
N THR A 513 11.42 13.05 9.61
CA THR A 513 11.72 14.43 9.17
C THR A 513 11.01 14.75 7.85
N LYS A 514 10.04 15.66 7.91
CA LYS A 514 9.22 16.12 6.77
C LYS A 514 8.39 15.02 6.06
N THR A 515 8.22 13.87 6.69
CA THR A 515 7.48 12.73 6.13
C THR A 515 6.57 12.09 7.17
N ASN A 516 5.61 11.30 6.71
CA ASN A 516 4.71 10.54 7.57
C ASN A 516 5.04 9.05 7.61
N ASP A 517 6.04 8.60 6.86
CA ASP A 517 6.59 7.25 6.94
C ASP A 517 7.99 7.26 7.58
N ASN A 518 8.34 6.20 8.26
CA ASN A 518 9.67 6.06 8.85
C ASN A 518 10.73 5.98 7.75
N GLN A 519 11.70 6.89 7.77
CA GLN A 519 12.76 6.97 6.77
C GLN A 519 13.97 6.09 7.10
N THR A 520 13.95 5.40 8.24
CA THR A 520 15.06 4.55 8.67
C THR A 520 15.04 3.23 7.93
N ILE A 521 16.04 3.01 7.09
CA ILE A 521 16.22 1.79 6.30
C ILE A 521 17.60 1.25 6.58
N THR A 522 17.68 -0.01 6.95
CA THR A 522 18.95 -0.68 7.20
C THR A 522 19.42 -1.42 5.95
N ILE A 523 20.63 -1.14 5.55
CA ILE A 523 21.34 -1.88 4.52
C ILE A 523 22.51 -2.62 5.17
N LEU A 524 22.52 -3.93 5.00
CA LEU A 524 23.57 -4.80 5.52
C LEU A 524 24.53 -5.20 4.39
N LYS A 525 25.82 -5.27 4.69
CA LYS A 525 26.83 -5.87 3.81
C LYS A 525 27.17 -7.26 4.33
N TYR A 526 27.25 -8.23 3.43
CA TYR A 526 27.75 -9.57 3.75
C TYR A 526 29.27 -9.59 3.60
N GLY A 527 29.99 -9.93 4.65
CA GLY A 527 31.43 -10.09 4.69
C GLY A 527 31.85 -11.01 5.84
N ASP A 528 32.93 -11.75 5.70
CA ASP A 528 33.45 -12.67 6.73
C ASP A 528 32.40 -13.59 7.35
N MET A 529 31.50 -14.12 6.51
CA MET A 529 30.37 -14.99 6.88
C MET A 529 29.35 -14.35 7.86
N LYS A 530 29.30 -13.05 7.98
CA LYS A 530 28.33 -12.30 8.81
C LYS A 530 27.80 -11.09 8.06
N PHE A 531 26.73 -10.53 8.61
CA PHE A 531 26.13 -9.30 8.12
C PHE A 531 26.49 -8.15 9.04
N GLU A 532 26.97 -7.08 8.47
CA GLU A 532 27.30 -5.85 9.17
C GLU A 532 26.50 -4.69 8.56
N LYS A 533 26.15 -3.72 9.38
CA LYS A 533 25.45 -2.53 8.92
C LYS A 533 26.36 -1.72 8.00
N ALA A 534 25.84 -1.36 6.81
CA ALA A 534 26.60 -0.67 5.78
C ALA A 534 26.22 0.81 5.63
N ASN A 535 25.11 1.26 6.25
CA ASN A 535 24.62 2.65 6.23
C ASN A 535 24.32 3.22 7.61
#